data_af6318d1ed4eebce72e101e3e8a2db05
#
_entry.id   af6318d1ed4eebce72e101e3e8a2db05
#
_cell.length_a   1.000
_cell.length_b   1.000
_cell.length_c   1.000
_cell.angle_alpha   90.00
_cell.angle_beta   90.00
_cell.angle_gamma   90.00
#
_symmetry.space_group_name_H-M   'P 1'
#
loop_
_entity.id
_entity.type
_entity.pdbx_description
1 polymer ?
#
loop_
_entity_poly.entity_id
_entity_poly.type
_entity_poly.pdbx_seq_one_letter_code
_entity_poly.pdbx_strand_id
1 'polypeptide(L)'
;MSLTRSDFKNAHTTKNTVVGTVDVPGLGKVHIAKLSAAGRDRLTAAMLNLGKPDSNYHATVALVACCDEQGKKLFDDSDLKWLSELDAEILAPIVEETNKVYRINKEEGEDKAKNS
;
A
#
# COMPACT_ATOMS: atom_id res chain seq x y z
N MET A 1 -29.14 9.03 11.81
CA MET A 1 -29.54 8.10 10.73
C MET A 1 -28.48 7.03 10.54
N SER A 2 -28.94 5.83 10.28
CA SER A 2 -28.04 4.70 10.08
C SER A 2 -27.67 4.56 8.61
N LEU A 3 -26.44 4.06 8.36
CA LEU A 3 -25.98 3.78 7.02
C LEU A 3 -26.72 2.59 6.42
N THR A 4 -26.88 2.59 5.12
CA THR A 4 -27.55 1.53 4.36
C THR A 4 -26.55 0.84 3.43
N ARG A 5 -26.98 -0.31 2.86
CA ARG A 5 -26.18 -1.00 1.85
C ARG A 5 -25.87 -0.09 0.66
N SER A 6 -26.85 0.74 0.27
CA SER A 6 -26.65 1.68 -0.84
C SER A 6 -25.54 2.69 -0.58
N ASP A 7 -25.42 3.13 0.68
CA ASP A 7 -24.36 4.07 1.05
C ASP A 7 -22.99 3.45 0.82
N PHE A 8 -22.81 2.18 1.19
CA PHE A 8 -21.56 1.46 0.98
C PHE A 8 -21.29 1.21 -0.51
N LYS A 9 -22.33 0.85 -1.26
CA LYS A 9 -22.20 0.65 -2.71
C LYS A 9 -21.76 1.93 -3.42
N ASN A 10 -22.35 3.04 -3.04
CA ASN A 10 -21.98 4.33 -3.61
C ASN A 10 -20.54 4.70 -3.31
N ALA A 11 -20.05 4.40 -2.11
CA ALA A 11 -18.66 4.62 -1.75
C ALA A 11 -17.74 3.73 -2.59
N HIS A 12 -18.14 2.49 -2.88
CA HIS A 12 -17.37 1.57 -3.71
C HIS A 12 -17.18 2.08 -5.14
N THR A 13 -18.19 2.76 -5.68
CA THR A 13 -18.11 3.25 -7.06
C THR A 13 -17.31 4.55 -7.20
N THR A 14 -16.79 5.08 -6.10
CA THR A 14 -15.92 6.25 -6.14
C THR A 14 -14.64 5.91 -6.93
N LYS A 15 -14.24 6.82 -7.80
CA LYS A 15 -13.06 6.63 -8.65
C LYS A 15 -11.79 6.42 -7.83
N ASN A 16 -10.86 5.68 -8.41
CA ASN A 16 -9.52 5.50 -7.85
C ASN A 16 -8.89 6.86 -7.56
N THR A 17 -8.26 6.99 -6.41
CA THR A 17 -7.70 8.26 -5.95
C THR A 17 -6.21 8.08 -5.63
N VAL A 18 -5.42 9.06 -6.05
CA VAL A 18 -4.01 9.14 -5.65
C VAL A 18 -3.97 9.84 -4.30
N VAL A 19 -3.30 9.22 -3.32
CA VAL A 19 -3.21 9.78 -1.96
C VAL A 19 -1.78 10.19 -1.57
N GLY A 20 -0.82 9.89 -2.42
CA GLY A 20 0.57 10.27 -2.18
C GLY A 20 1.40 10.16 -3.45
N THR A 21 2.58 10.74 -3.41
CA THR A 21 3.54 10.69 -4.51
C THR A 21 4.92 10.57 -3.91
N VAL A 22 5.77 9.76 -4.52
CA VAL A 22 7.12 9.55 -4.01
C VAL A 22 8.11 9.53 -5.16
N ASP A 23 9.31 10.09 -4.90
CA ASP A 23 10.41 10.02 -5.85
C ASP A 23 11.19 8.74 -5.63
N VAL A 24 11.34 7.94 -6.69
CA VAL A 24 12.15 6.72 -6.65
C VAL A 24 13.50 7.05 -7.27
N PRO A 25 14.60 6.97 -6.50
CA PRO A 25 15.92 7.34 -7.00
C PRO A 25 16.30 6.64 -8.30
N GLY A 26 16.70 7.44 -9.29
CA GLY A 26 17.13 6.91 -10.58
C GLY A 26 16.00 6.55 -11.54
N LEU A 27 14.75 6.56 -11.10
CA LEU A 27 13.61 6.17 -11.95
C LEU A 27 12.63 7.32 -12.21
N GLY A 28 12.23 8.03 -11.16
CA GLY A 28 11.26 9.11 -11.30
C GLY A 28 10.18 9.03 -10.24
N LYS A 29 9.05 9.64 -10.52
CA LYS A 29 7.93 9.69 -9.56
C LYS A 29 6.96 8.54 -9.76
N VAL A 30 6.44 8.03 -8.65
CA VAL A 30 5.35 7.07 -8.65
C VAL A 30 4.28 7.58 -7.68
N HIS A 31 3.03 7.25 -7.96
CA HIS A 31 1.91 7.66 -7.12
C HIS A 31 1.43 6.53 -6.25
N ILE A 32 0.89 6.88 -5.09
CA ILE A 32 0.36 5.92 -4.13
C ILE A 32 -1.16 5.96 -4.21
N ALA A 33 -1.76 4.82 -4.47
CA ALA A 33 -3.20 4.69 -4.62
C ALA A 33 -3.89 4.55 -3.28
N LYS A 34 -5.15 4.98 -3.24
CA LYS A 34 -6.02 4.69 -2.11
C LYS A 34 -6.19 3.17 -2.02
N LEU A 35 -5.97 2.61 -0.84
CA LEU A 35 -6.03 1.16 -0.65
C LEU A 35 -7.46 0.70 -0.38
N SER A 36 -7.84 -0.42 -1.01
CA SER A 36 -9.06 -1.13 -0.65
C SER A 36 -8.84 -1.88 0.67
N ALA A 37 -9.93 -2.36 1.28
CA ALA A 37 -9.82 -3.20 2.46
C ALA A 37 -8.99 -4.46 2.18
N ALA A 38 -9.22 -5.08 1.02
CA ALA A 38 -8.45 -6.25 0.62
C ALA A 38 -6.97 -5.94 0.45
N GLY A 39 -6.64 -4.79 -0.14
CA GLY A 39 -5.26 -4.34 -0.29
C GLY A 39 -4.59 -4.13 1.06
N ARG A 40 -5.30 -3.51 1.99
CA ARG A 40 -4.80 -3.27 3.34
C ARG A 40 -4.55 -4.58 4.09
N ASP A 41 -5.48 -5.53 3.98
CA ASP A 41 -5.32 -6.85 4.60
C ASP A 41 -4.11 -7.58 4.03
N ARG A 42 -3.88 -7.44 2.74
CA ARG A 42 -2.74 -8.05 2.07
C ARG A 42 -1.42 -7.48 2.61
N LEU A 43 -1.37 -6.17 2.84
CA LEU A 43 -0.17 -5.53 3.42
C LEU A 43 0.06 -6.00 4.85
N THR A 44 -1.00 -6.13 5.63
CA THR A 44 -0.89 -6.62 7.01
C THR A 44 -0.33 -8.04 7.03
N ALA A 45 -0.84 -8.92 6.16
CA ALA A 45 -0.37 -10.30 6.07
C ALA A 45 1.11 -10.35 5.69
N ALA A 46 1.53 -9.52 4.72
CA ALA A 46 2.92 -9.47 4.30
C ALA A 46 3.83 -8.96 5.43
N MET A 47 3.35 -7.99 6.20
CA MET A 47 4.11 -7.45 7.34
C MET A 47 4.34 -8.51 8.41
N LEU A 48 3.38 -9.38 8.64
CA LEU A 48 3.52 -10.47 9.62
C LEU A 48 4.58 -11.49 9.20
N ASN A 49 4.91 -11.53 7.90
CA ASN A 49 5.95 -12.43 7.39
C ASN A 49 7.33 -11.79 7.32
N LEU A 50 7.48 -10.54 7.73
CA LEU A 50 8.78 -9.87 7.73
C LEU A 50 9.79 -10.67 8.55
N GLY A 51 11.00 -10.83 7.97
CA GLY A 51 12.07 -11.58 8.62
C GLY A 51 12.07 -13.06 8.31
N LYS A 52 11.06 -13.57 7.64
CA LYS A 52 11.00 -14.97 7.22
C LYS A 52 11.63 -15.14 5.83
N PRO A 53 12.14 -16.33 5.50
CA PRO A 53 12.84 -16.55 4.21
C PRO A 53 11.99 -16.24 2.98
N ASP A 54 10.68 -16.42 3.07
CA ASP A 54 9.75 -16.20 1.96
C ASP A 54 9.06 -14.84 2.01
N SER A 55 9.57 -13.94 2.83
CA SER A 55 8.98 -12.59 2.96
C SER A 55 9.06 -11.83 1.64
N ASN A 56 7.96 -11.20 1.26
CA ASN A 56 7.89 -10.35 0.08
C ASN A 56 7.20 -9.02 0.38
N TYR A 57 7.38 -8.53 1.58
CA TYR A 57 6.68 -7.33 2.06
C TYR A 57 6.88 -6.12 1.14
N HIS A 58 8.14 -5.81 0.79
CA HIS A 58 8.42 -4.66 -0.06
C HIS A 58 7.72 -4.76 -1.42
N ALA A 59 7.81 -5.93 -2.05
CA ALA A 59 7.17 -6.17 -3.34
C ALA A 59 5.66 -6.08 -3.24
N THR A 60 5.08 -6.60 -2.15
CA THR A 60 3.64 -6.57 -1.94
C THR A 60 3.15 -5.13 -1.79
N VAL A 61 3.89 -4.29 -1.07
CA VAL A 61 3.54 -2.87 -0.93
C VAL A 61 3.52 -2.20 -2.31
N ALA A 62 4.55 -2.42 -3.11
CA ALA A 62 4.60 -1.84 -4.46
C ALA A 62 3.43 -2.32 -5.32
N LEU A 63 3.15 -3.61 -5.27
CA LEU A 63 2.07 -4.23 -6.03
C LEU A 63 0.72 -3.62 -5.69
N VAL A 64 0.45 -3.42 -4.41
CA VAL A 64 -0.84 -2.97 -3.93
C VAL A 64 -0.99 -1.45 -4.03
N ALA A 65 0.08 -0.71 -3.82
CA ALA A 65 0.00 0.74 -3.64
C ALA A 65 0.37 1.57 -4.87
N CYS A 66 1.26 1.10 -5.73
CA CYS A 66 1.71 1.91 -6.86
C CYS A 66 0.64 2.09 -7.93
N CYS A 67 0.45 3.33 -8.38
CA CYS A 67 -0.51 3.65 -9.41
C CYS A 67 0.01 4.76 -10.32
N ASP A 68 -0.72 5.01 -11.42
CA ASP A 68 -0.45 6.13 -12.31
C ASP A 68 -1.16 7.40 -11.81
N GLU A 69 -1.10 8.47 -12.59
CA GLU A 69 -1.70 9.75 -12.23
C GLU A 69 -3.22 9.69 -12.07
N GLN A 70 -3.86 8.72 -12.70
CA GLN A 70 -5.31 8.53 -12.61
C GLN A 70 -5.70 7.55 -11.49
N GLY A 71 -4.74 7.05 -10.74
CA GLY A 71 -4.99 6.08 -9.69
C GLY A 71 -5.12 4.64 -10.16
N LYS A 72 -4.78 4.37 -11.41
CA LYS A 72 -4.82 3.02 -11.97
C LYS A 72 -3.56 2.27 -11.56
N LYS A 73 -3.70 1.03 -11.08
CA LYS A 73 -2.57 0.25 -10.61
C LYS A 73 -1.55 -0.03 -11.71
N LEU A 74 -0.27 0.05 -11.36
CA LEU A 74 0.83 -0.21 -12.29
C LEU A 74 1.14 -1.70 -12.45
N PHE A 75 0.90 -2.49 -11.43
CA PHE A 75 1.32 -3.89 -11.36
C PHE A 75 0.15 -4.81 -11.08
N ASP A 76 0.31 -6.08 -11.47
CA ASP A 76 -0.65 -7.12 -11.12
C ASP A 76 0.10 -8.28 -10.43
N ASP A 77 -0.64 -9.31 -10.01
CA ASP A 77 -0.07 -10.41 -9.25
C ASP A 77 1.08 -11.13 -9.96
N SER A 78 1.07 -11.13 -11.29
CA SER A 78 2.14 -11.77 -12.05
C SER A 78 3.47 -11.04 -11.93
N ASP A 79 3.45 -9.80 -11.47
CA ASP A 79 4.66 -8.99 -11.32
C ASP A 79 5.35 -9.20 -9.97
N LEU A 80 4.71 -9.86 -9.02
CA LEU A 80 5.20 -9.98 -7.65
C LEU A 80 6.61 -10.56 -7.57
N LYS A 81 6.88 -11.59 -8.35
CA LYS A 81 8.17 -12.28 -8.32
C LYS A 81 9.32 -11.36 -8.71
N TRP A 82 9.21 -10.68 -9.86
CA TRP A 82 10.29 -9.82 -10.29
C TRP A 82 10.38 -8.55 -9.46
N LEU A 83 9.24 -8.07 -8.91
CA LEU A 83 9.27 -6.95 -7.97
C LEU A 83 10.08 -7.31 -6.73
N SER A 84 9.95 -8.55 -6.24
CA SER A 84 10.69 -9.00 -5.05
C SER A 84 12.20 -9.14 -5.30
N GLU A 85 12.60 -9.20 -6.57
CA GLU A 85 14.00 -9.31 -6.96
C GLU A 85 14.67 -7.95 -7.19
N LEU A 86 13.89 -6.86 -7.16
CA LEU A 86 14.45 -5.53 -7.29
C LEU A 86 15.29 -5.15 -6.07
N ASP A 87 16.23 -4.24 -6.29
CA ASP A 87 17.01 -3.66 -5.21
C ASP A 87 16.06 -3.06 -4.17
N ALA A 88 16.29 -3.40 -2.91
CA ALA A 88 15.47 -2.91 -1.82
C ALA A 88 15.41 -1.38 -1.77
N GLU A 89 16.48 -0.71 -2.16
CA GLU A 89 16.52 0.76 -2.17
C GLU A 89 15.55 1.38 -3.16
N ILE A 90 15.15 0.64 -4.20
CA ILE A 90 14.16 1.10 -5.17
C ILE A 90 12.78 1.09 -4.53
N LEU A 91 12.46 0.06 -3.77
CA LEU A 91 11.14 -0.12 -3.16
C LEU A 91 11.00 0.57 -1.80
N ALA A 92 12.10 0.80 -1.09
CA ALA A 92 12.06 1.39 0.25
C ALA A 92 11.32 2.73 0.32
N PRO A 93 11.55 3.70 -0.61
CA PRO A 93 10.79 4.96 -0.56
C PRO A 93 9.29 4.76 -0.73
N ILE A 94 8.90 3.77 -1.53
CA ILE A 94 7.49 3.44 -1.76
C ILE A 94 6.88 2.90 -0.46
N VAL A 95 7.59 2.01 0.22
CA VAL A 95 7.15 1.43 1.49
C VAL A 95 7.01 2.52 2.55
N GLU A 96 8.01 3.40 2.65
CA GLU A 96 7.98 4.50 3.62
C GLU A 96 6.79 5.42 3.39
N GLU A 97 6.55 5.83 2.15
CA GLU A 97 5.45 6.74 1.84
C GLU A 97 4.10 6.06 2.08
N THR A 98 3.96 4.80 1.72
CA THR A 98 2.73 4.05 1.96
C THR A 98 2.43 3.94 3.45
N ASN A 99 3.44 3.62 4.25
CA ASN A 99 3.27 3.53 5.69
C ASN A 99 2.91 4.88 6.30
N LYS A 100 3.52 5.95 5.82
CA LYS A 100 3.26 7.30 6.28
C LYS A 100 1.81 7.72 5.98
N VAL A 101 1.35 7.45 4.76
CA VAL A 101 -0.01 7.81 4.34
C VAL A 101 -1.06 7.03 5.11
N TYR A 102 -0.82 5.73 5.32
CA TYR A 102 -1.81 4.85 5.95
C TYR A 102 -1.52 4.55 7.40
N ARG A 103 -0.37 5.01 7.92
CA ARG A 103 0.01 4.76 9.31
C ARG A 103 -0.04 3.29 9.68
N ILE A 104 0.57 2.46 8.80
CA ILE A 104 0.56 1.00 8.96
C ILE A 104 1.79 0.53 9.74
N ASN A 105 2.54 1.42 10.36
CA ASN A 105 3.75 1.04 11.08
C ASN A 105 3.46 0.69 12.53
N LYS A 106 4.45 0.10 13.17
CA LYS A 106 4.36 -0.35 14.55
C LYS A 106 4.19 0.82 15.54
N GLU A 107 4.81 1.96 15.25
CA GLU A 107 4.72 3.15 16.10
C GLU A 107 3.28 3.65 16.21
N GLU A 108 2.56 3.65 15.11
CA GLU A 108 1.15 4.06 15.10
C GLU A 108 0.32 3.16 16.02
N GLY A 109 0.57 1.85 15.94
CA GLY A 109 -0.12 0.89 16.79
C GLY A 109 0.18 1.13 18.26
N GLU A 110 1.43 1.43 18.60
CA GLU A 110 1.83 1.72 19.98
C GLU A 110 1.18 2.99 20.50
N ASP A 111 1.12 4.04 19.68
CA ASP A 111 0.49 5.30 20.06
C ASP A 111 -0.99 5.11 20.34
N LYS A 112 -1.69 4.35 19.54
CA LYS A 112 -3.10 4.04 19.76
C LYS A 112 -3.30 3.27 21.06
N ALA A 113 -2.42 2.34 21.34
CA ALA A 113 -2.48 1.56 22.57
C ALA A 113 -2.29 2.46 23.78
N LYS A 114 -1.40 3.44 23.72
CA LYS A 114 -1.15 4.37 24.83
C LYS A 114 -2.32 5.30 25.09
N ASN A 115 -3.06 5.65 24.04
CA ASN A 115 -4.14 6.62 24.14
C ASN A 115 -5.51 5.99 24.39
N SER A 116 -5.59 4.69 24.46
CA SER A 116 -6.87 3.99 24.66
C SER A 116 -7.18 3.69 26.11
#